data_3bae6db520e4cfa9afce45bec64990ea
#
_entry.id   3bae6db520e4cfa9afce45bec64990ea
#
_cell.length_a   1.000
_cell.length_b   1.000
_cell.length_c   1.000
_cell.angle_alpha   90.00
_cell.angle_beta   90.00
_cell.angle_gamma   90.00
#
_symmetry.space_group_name_H-M   'P 1'
#
loop_
_entity.id
_entity.type
_entity.pdbx_description
1 polymer ?
#
loop_
_entity_poly.entity_id
_entity_poly.type
_entity_poly.pdbx_seq_one_letter_code
_entity_poly.pdbx_strand_id
1 'polypeptide(L)'
;MLFRFSSSFLESISTHVDPKLPFISLSKGLELNTLRTMSTIIPRPVGNRRQPFVVLSGPSFAVELMNKLPTAMVVASKDNKLASSVQQLLASPNLRISTSSDVTGVEIAGALKNVLAIAAGIVEGMSLGNNCMAALVAQGCSEIRWLATKMGAKPTTLSGLSGSGDIMLTCFVNLSRNRTVGLRLGSGEKLDRIMGSMNQVAEGVSTAGAVIALAQKYKVKMPVLTAVARIIDNELTPTKAVLELMNLPQVEEV
;
A
#
# COMPACT_ATOMS: atom_id res chain seq x y z
N MET A 1 11.98 -8.44 3.50
CA MET A 1 11.23 -9.66 3.90
C MET A 1 9.83 -9.54 3.35
N LEU A 2 9.30 -10.60 2.72
CA LEU A 2 7.92 -10.59 2.23
C LEU A 2 6.95 -10.62 3.41
N PHE A 3 5.93 -9.78 3.37
CA PHE A 3 4.96 -9.56 4.45
C PHE A 3 4.37 -10.87 5.01
N ARG A 4 4.03 -11.81 4.12
CA ARG A 4 3.44 -13.12 4.46
C ARG A 4 4.30 -14.03 5.35
N PHE A 5 5.60 -13.77 5.44
CA PHE A 5 6.53 -14.55 6.28
C PHE A 5 6.94 -13.83 7.56
N SER A 6 6.37 -12.65 7.83
CA SER A 6 6.81 -11.82 8.95
C SER A 6 6.56 -12.46 10.30
N SER A 7 5.38 -13.04 10.52
CA SER A 7 5.03 -13.67 11.80
C SER A 7 5.96 -14.82 12.13
N SER A 8 6.14 -15.79 11.23
CA SER A 8 7.01 -16.96 11.47
C SER A 8 8.49 -16.57 11.66
N PHE A 9 8.96 -15.58 10.88
CA PHE A 9 10.32 -15.07 11.07
C PHE A 9 10.49 -14.39 12.44
N LEU A 10 9.55 -13.55 12.85
CA LEU A 10 9.61 -12.87 14.15
C LEU A 10 9.52 -13.85 15.32
N GLU A 11 8.73 -14.90 15.18
CA GLU A 11 8.69 -16.01 16.16
C GLU A 11 10.04 -16.69 16.29
N SER A 12 10.73 -16.97 15.18
CA SER A 12 12.03 -17.66 15.20
C SER A 12 13.14 -16.85 15.87
N ILE A 13 13.04 -15.52 15.92
CA ILE A 13 14.03 -14.63 16.54
C ILE A 13 13.59 -14.08 17.90
N SER A 14 12.39 -14.40 18.35
CA SER A 14 11.73 -13.76 19.51
C SER A 14 12.58 -13.79 20.81
N THR A 15 13.27 -14.89 21.07
CA THR A 15 14.13 -15.06 22.24
C THR A 15 15.43 -14.24 22.20
N HIS A 16 15.78 -13.71 21.01
CA HIS A 16 17.01 -12.94 20.80
C HIS A 16 16.75 -11.44 20.65
N VAL A 17 15.47 -11.02 20.69
CA VAL A 17 15.09 -9.61 20.51
C VAL A 17 15.09 -8.90 21.86
N ASP A 18 15.91 -7.85 21.99
CA ASP A 18 15.83 -6.95 23.14
C ASP A 18 14.46 -6.25 23.17
N PRO A 19 13.73 -6.25 24.30
CA PRO A 19 12.45 -5.54 24.44
C PRO A 19 12.51 -4.04 24.18
N LYS A 20 13.69 -3.44 24.22
CA LYS A 20 13.92 -2.01 23.94
C LYS A 20 14.34 -1.74 22.50
N LEU A 21 14.66 -2.78 21.72
CA LEU A 21 15.11 -2.63 20.34
C LEU A 21 13.97 -2.09 19.45
N PRO A 22 14.12 -0.93 18.80
CA PRO A 22 13.10 -0.42 17.90
C PRO A 22 13.07 -1.21 16.58
N PHE A 23 11.87 -1.57 16.14
CA PHE A 23 11.64 -2.10 14.79
C PHE A 23 11.30 -0.97 13.82
N ILE A 24 12.03 -0.89 12.72
CA ILE A 24 11.71 0.01 11.61
C ILE A 24 11.16 -0.82 10.45
N SER A 25 9.87 -0.67 10.16
CA SER A 25 9.21 -1.38 9.07
C SER A 25 9.15 -0.53 7.81
N LEU A 26 9.60 -1.11 6.70
CA LEU A 26 9.45 -0.57 5.35
C LEU A 26 8.42 -1.38 4.54
N SER A 27 7.79 -2.37 5.17
CA SER A 27 6.84 -3.27 4.51
C SER A 27 5.53 -2.54 4.19
N LYS A 28 5.09 -2.67 2.94
CA LYS A 28 3.86 -2.04 2.41
C LYS A 28 2.86 -3.13 2.03
N GLY A 29 2.17 -3.70 3.01
CA GLY A 29 1.22 -4.79 2.80
C GLY A 29 0.42 -5.11 4.05
N LEU A 30 -0.43 -6.15 3.95
CA LEU A 30 -1.27 -6.67 5.02
C LEU A 30 -1.07 -8.18 5.15
N GLU A 31 -1.14 -8.70 6.37
CA GLU A 31 -1.21 -10.13 6.60
C GLU A 31 -2.59 -10.64 6.18
N LEU A 32 -2.63 -11.49 5.15
CA LEU A 32 -3.87 -11.87 4.47
C LEU A 32 -4.87 -12.55 5.40
N ASN A 33 -4.41 -13.46 6.25
CA ASN A 33 -5.27 -14.25 7.13
C ASN A 33 -5.89 -13.43 8.27
N THR A 34 -5.20 -12.39 8.74
CA THR A 34 -5.63 -11.58 9.89
C THR A 34 -6.00 -10.16 9.54
N LEU A 35 -5.72 -9.71 8.30
CA LEU A 35 -5.91 -8.35 7.79
C LEU A 35 -5.14 -7.29 8.63
N ARG A 36 -3.99 -7.68 9.18
CA ARG A 36 -3.20 -6.84 10.09
C ARG A 36 -2.03 -6.18 9.39
N THR A 37 -1.68 -5.00 9.90
CA THR A 37 -0.46 -4.26 9.56
C THR A 37 0.73 -4.69 10.43
N MET A 38 1.95 -4.31 10.04
CA MET A 38 3.17 -4.67 10.78
C MET A 38 3.18 -4.17 12.22
N SER A 39 2.62 -2.98 12.47
CA SER A 39 2.51 -2.43 13.83
C SER A 39 1.68 -3.29 14.79
N THR A 40 0.77 -4.10 14.26
CA THR A 40 -0.04 -5.03 15.04
C THR A 40 0.50 -6.46 15.03
N ILE A 41 1.33 -6.80 14.05
CA ILE A 41 1.94 -8.13 13.93
C ILE A 41 3.18 -8.23 14.82
N ILE A 42 4.13 -7.28 14.70
CA ILE A 42 5.45 -7.36 15.37
C ILE A 42 5.35 -7.62 16.88
N PRO A 43 4.49 -6.94 17.67
CA PRO A 43 4.46 -7.13 19.12
C PRO A 43 4.08 -8.54 19.59
N ARG A 44 3.41 -9.33 18.77
CA ARG A 44 2.90 -10.66 19.16
C ARG A 44 3.96 -11.75 19.10
N PRO A 45 4.59 -11.99 17.94
CA PRO A 45 5.62 -13.02 17.81
C PRO A 45 6.83 -12.76 18.70
N VAL A 46 7.22 -11.50 18.90
CA VAL A 46 8.32 -11.15 19.80
C VAL A 46 7.94 -11.16 21.29
N GLY A 47 6.66 -11.47 21.62
CA GLY A 47 6.20 -11.57 23.00
C GLY A 47 6.15 -10.24 23.78
N ASN A 48 6.41 -9.11 23.14
CA ASN A 48 6.46 -7.80 23.76
C ASN A 48 5.42 -6.84 23.16
N ARG A 49 4.30 -6.64 23.86
CA ARG A 49 3.22 -5.72 23.43
C ARG A 49 3.65 -4.25 23.36
N ARG A 50 4.76 -3.89 24.00
CA ARG A 50 5.31 -2.52 24.02
C ARG A 50 6.58 -2.40 23.19
N GLN A 51 6.84 -3.35 22.29
CA GLN A 51 8.00 -3.28 21.40
C GLN A 51 8.01 -1.95 20.65
N PRO A 52 9.10 -1.16 20.73
CA PRO A 52 9.20 0.10 20.03
C PRO A 52 9.08 -0.13 18.51
N PHE A 53 8.22 0.65 17.85
CA PHE A 53 7.90 0.45 16.44
C PHE A 53 7.82 1.75 15.68
N VAL A 54 8.37 1.72 14.48
CA VAL A 54 8.34 2.83 13.51
C VAL A 54 8.01 2.25 12.15
N VAL A 55 7.17 2.93 11.39
CA VAL A 55 6.98 2.68 9.97
C VAL A 55 7.59 3.80 9.14
N LEU A 56 8.30 3.43 8.08
CA LEU A 56 8.85 4.34 7.08
C LEU A 56 8.13 4.13 5.74
N SER A 57 7.54 5.19 5.19
CA SER A 57 6.81 5.13 3.91
C SER A 57 6.90 6.47 3.18
N GLY A 58 6.47 6.47 1.92
CA GLY A 58 6.49 7.63 1.03
C GLY A 58 7.01 7.28 -0.35
N PRO A 59 7.04 8.26 -1.29
CA PRO A 59 7.53 8.06 -2.64
C PRO A 59 9.04 7.76 -2.64
N SER A 60 9.42 6.49 -2.82
CA SER A 60 10.80 6.04 -2.59
C SER A 60 11.17 4.79 -3.38
N PHE A 61 11.32 4.92 -4.70
CA PHE A 61 11.91 3.85 -5.47
C PHE A 61 13.39 3.65 -5.10
N ALA A 62 13.77 2.40 -4.82
CA ALA A 62 15.10 2.07 -4.34
C ALA A 62 16.21 2.51 -5.30
N VAL A 63 16.00 2.40 -6.61
CA VAL A 63 16.98 2.82 -7.63
C VAL A 63 17.25 4.33 -7.56
N GLU A 64 16.26 5.15 -7.30
CA GLU A 64 16.43 6.60 -7.18
C GLU A 64 17.14 6.98 -5.88
N LEU A 65 16.82 6.32 -4.78
CA LEU A 65 17.53 6.48 -3.50
C LEU A 65 19.01 6.10 -3.62
N MET A 66 19.32 4.97 -4.27
CA MET A 66 20.70 4.54 -4.50
C MET A 66 21.47 5.51 -5.39
N ASN A 67 20.81 6.14 -6.35
CA ASN A 67 21.37 7.18 -7.20
C ASN A 67 21.43 8.56 -6.53
N LYS A 68 21.09 8.64 -5.23
CA LYS A 68 21.09 9.88 -4.42
C LYS A 68 20.21 10.98 -5.00
N LEU A 69 19.12 10.61 -5.68
CA LEU A 69 18.15 11.59 -6.15
C LEU A 69 17.35 12.16 -4.98
N PRO A 70 16.96 13.45 -5.03
CA PRO A 70 16.19 14.08 -3.95
C PRO A 70 14.89 13.32 -3.67
N THR A 71 14.73 12.88 -2.44
CA THR A 71 13.59 12.06 -2.01
C THR A 71 13.03 12.57 -0.68
N ALA A 72 11.73 12.45 -0.48
CA ALA A 72 11.07 12.76 0.78
C ALA A 72 10.22 11.59 1.25
N MET A 73 10.30 11.26 2.55
CA MET A 73 9.58 10.16 3.18
C MET A 73 8.96 10.57 4.52
N VAL A 74 8.14 9.70 5.08
CA VAL A 74 7.51 9.87 6.39
C VAL A 74 7.92 8.74 7.31
N VAL A 75 8.39 9.09 8.50
CA VAL A 75 8.57 8.19 9.65
C VAL A 75 7.38 8.37 10.57
N ALA A 76 6.63 7.29 10.85
CA ALA A 76 5.51 7.34 11.77
C ALA A 76 5.71 6.41 12.97
N SER A 77 5.47 6.94 14.16
CA SER A 77 5.46 6.20 15.42
C SER A 77 4.48 6.83 16.40
N LYS A 78 3.91 6.00 17.29
CA LYS A 78 3.13 6.50 18.45
C LYS A 78 4.03 7.19 19.48
N ASP A 79 5.32 6.88 19.49
CA ASP A 79 6.35 7.56 20.28
C ASP A 79 7.03 8.65 19.42
N ASN A 80 6.72 9.90 19.72
CA ASN A 80 7.27 11.06 18.98
C ASN A 80 8.81 11.20 19.15
N LYS A 81 9.36 10.79 20.30
CA LYS A 81 10.81 10.84 20.53
C LYS A 81 11.51 9.82 19.63
N LEU A 82 10.95 8.60 19.56
CA LEU A 82 11.46 7.56 18.68
C LEU A 82 11.36 7.98 17.21
N ALA A 83 10.23 8.57 16.79
CA ALA A 83 10.07 9.09 15.42
C ALA A 83 11.14 10.15 15.09
N SER A 84 11.40 11.09 16.02
CA SER A 84 12.44 12.14 15.83
C SER A 84 13.84 11.55 15.79
N SER A 85 14.15 10.54 16.62
CA SER A 85 15.47 9.89 16.60
C SER A 85 15.70 9.15 15.28
N VAL A 86 14.70 8.43 14.77
CA VAL A 86 14.79 7.75 13.46
C VAL A 86 14.84 8.76 12.31
N GLN A 87 14.10 9.86 12.39
CA GLN A 87 14.20 10.96 11.42
C GLN A 87 15.64 11.47 11.32
N GLN A 88 16.29 11.78 12.44
CA GLN A 88 17.66 12.27 12.47
C GLN A 88 18.66 11.24 11.95
N LEU A 89 18.44 9.97 12.26
CA LEU A 89 19.30 8.86 11.81
C LEU A 89 19.29 8.69 10.28
N LEU A 90 18.12 8.85 9.65
CA LEU A 90 17.92 8.57 8.23
C LEU A 90 18.04 9.81 7.34
N ALA A 91 17.86 10.99 7.90
CA ALA A 91 17.94 12.24 7.13
C ALA A 91 19.33 12.45 6.51
N SER A 92 19.36 12.91 5.27
CA SER A 92 20.60 13.22 4.55
C SER A 92 20.36 14.38 3.58
N PRO A 93 21.41 14.94 2.94
CA PRO A 93 21.23 16.01 1.94
C PRO A 93 20.26 15.63 0.81
N ASN A 94 20.12 14.34 0.50
CA ASN A 94 19.25 13.85 -0.57
C ASN A 94 17.97 13.15 -0.05
N LEU A 95 17.83 12.98 1.27
CA LEU A 95 16.66 12.32 1.86
C LEU A 95 16.06 13.18 2.97
N ARG A 96 14.92 13.81 2.67
CA ARG A 96 14.14 14.57 3.64
C ARG A 96 13.14 13.65 4.33
N ILE A 97 13.11 13.65 5.67
CA ILE A 97 12.20 12.86 6.48
C ILE A 97 11.26 13.77 7.26
N SER A 98 9.96 13.53 7.13
CA SER A 98 8.92 14.11 7.99
C SER A 98 8.49 13.12 9.04
N THR A 99 8.01 13.57 10.20
CA THR A 99 7.47 12.70 11.25
C THR A 99 5.96 12.72 11.28
N SER A 100 5.34 11.63 11.75
CA SER A 100 3.91 11.49 11.96
C SER A 100 3.62 10.64 13.21
N SER A 101 2.50 10.89 13.89
CA SER A 101 1.97 10.00 14.93
C SER A 101 0.95 8.99 14.39
N ASP A 102 0.55 9.11 13.11
CA ASP A 102 -0.48 8.27 12.48
C ASP A 102 0.13 7.05 11.79
N VAL A 103 0.51 6.06 12.59
CA VAL A 103 1.05 4.77 12.10
C VAL A 103 0.04 4.06 11.20
N THR A 104 -1.24 4.04 11.60
CA THR A 104 -2.31 3.34 10.86
C THR A 104 -2.47 3.93 9.45
N GLY A 105 -2.56 5.25 9.33
CA GLY A 105 -2.71 5.91 8.03
C GLY A 105 -1.54 5.64 7.09
N VAL A 106 -0.33 5.71 7.60
CA VAL A 106 0.89 5.45 6.81
C VAL A 106 0.95 3.99 6.33
N GLU A 107 0.61 3.02 7.19
CA GLU A 107 0.62 1.60 6.83
C GLU A 107 -0.47 1.24 5.81
N ILE A 108 -1.70 1.71 6.02
CA ILE A 108 -2.84 1.41 5.13
C ILE A 108 -2.64 2.06 3.76
N ALA A 109 -2.22 3.32 3.71
CA ALA A 109 -1.90 3.98 2.45
C ALA A 109 -0.82 3.20 1.67
N GLY A 110 0.27 2.81 2.35
CA GLY A 110 1.35 2.05 1.75
C GLY A 110 0.93 0.66 1.23
N ALA A 111 -0.01 0.00 1.91
CA ALA A 111 -0.52 -1.31 1.48
C ALA A 111 -1.45 -1.19 0.27
N LEU A 112 -2.47 -0.34 0.35
CA LEU A 112 -3.54 -0.28 -0.64
C LEU A 112 -3.16 0.47 -1.93
N LYS A 113 -2.18 1.39 -1.89
CA LYS A 113 -1.65 2.01 -3.12
C LYS A 113 -1.19 0.98 -4.15
N ASN A 114 -0.69 -0.17 -3.70
CA ASN A 114 -0.21 -1.23 -4.57
C ASN A 114 -1.37 -1.88 -5.35
N VAL A 115 -2.54 -2.01 -4.74
CA VAL A 115 -3.76 -2.48 -5.40
C VAL A 115 -4.26 -1.43 -6.39
N LEU A 116 -4.27 -0.15 -6.00
CA LEU A 116 -4.65 0.95 -6.89
C LEU A 116 -3.70 1.07 -8.10
N ALA A 117 -2.42 0.80 -7.91
CA ALA A 117 -1.46 0.77 -9.02
C ALA A 117 -1.77 -0.33 -10.05
N ILE A 118 -2.32 -1.48 -9.62
CA ILE A 118 -2.82 -2.50 -10.56
C ILE A 118 -3.98 -1.94 -11.37
N ALA A 119 -4.95 -1.24 -10.74
CA ALA A 119 -6.05 -0.60 -11.45
C ALA A 119 -5.55 0.43 -12.48
N ALA A 120 -4.60 1.28 -12.11
CA ALA A 120 -3.97 2.25 -13.00
C ALA A 120 -3.30 1.57 -14.20
N GLY A 121 -2.59 0.48 -13.97
CA GLY A 121 -2.00 -0.31 -15.05
C GLY A 121 -3.04 -0.92 -15.98
N ILE A 122 -4.18 -1.39 -15.46
CA ILE A 122 -5.30 -1.92 -16.27
C ILE A 122 -5.84 -0.83 -17.22
N VAL A 123 -6.08 0.38 -16.70
CA VAL A 123 -6.55 1.51 -17.51
C VAL A 123 -5.59 1.81 -18.67
N GLU A 124 -4.29 1.78 -18.40
CA GLU A 124 -3.27 1.99 -19.44
C GLU A 124 -3.25 0.82 -20.44
N GLY A 125 -3.23 -0.42 -19.98
CA GLY A 125 -3.20 -1.61 -20.84
C GLY A 125 -4.41 -1.71 -21.76
N MET A 126 -5.57 -1.18 -21.33
CA MET A 126 -6.79 -1.06 -22.12
C MET A 126 -6.84 0.21 -22.98
N SER A 127 -5.85 1.10 -22.88
CA SER A 127 -5.79 2.38 -23.62
C SER A 127 -7.02 3.30 -23.39
N LEU A 128 -7.54 3.37 -22.14
CA LEU A 128 -8.75 4.14 -21.79
C LEU A 128 -8.51 5.65 -21.65
N GLY A 129 -7.27 6.09 -21.76
CA GLY A 129 -6.89 7.50 -21.80
C GLY A 129 -6.68 8.15 -20.42
N ASN A 130 -6.19 9.39 -20.45
CA ASN A 130 -5.74 10.10 -19.26
C ASN A 130 -6.89 10.58 -18.35
N ASN A 131 -8.06 10.91 -18.92
CA ASN A 131 -9.22 11.29 -18.11
C ASN A 131 -9.69 10.13 -17.22
N CYS A 132 -9.75 8.91 -17.79
CA CYS A 132 -10.08 7.70 -17.05
C CYS A 132 -9.02 7.42 -15.95
N MET A 133 -7.74 7.55 -16.27
CA MET A 133 -6.64 7.38 -15.33
C MET A 133 -6.76 8.34 -14.13
N ALA A 134 -6.99 9.64 -14.39
CA ALA A 134 -7.11 10.66 -13.35
C ALA A 134 -8.34 10.39 -12.46
N ALA A 135 -9.51 10.12 -13.06
CA ALA A 135 -10.72 9.79 -12.32
C ALA A 135 -10.57 8.53 -11.45
N LEU A 136 -9.97 7.46 -12.02
CA LEU A 136 -9.70 6.22 -11.30
C LEU A 136 -8.80 6.45 -10.07
N VAL A 137 -7.71 7.17 -10.24
CA VAL A 137 -6.75 7.42 -9.15
C VAL A 137 -7.40 8.30 -8.07
N ALA A 138 -8.16 9.33 -8.44
CA ALA A 138 -8.90 10.17 -7.48
C ALA A 138 -9.92 9.35 -6.68
N GLN A 139 -10.72 8.52 -7.35
CA GLN A 139 -11.67 7.61 -6.70
C GLN A 139 -10.96 6.64 -5.76
N GLY A 140 -9.88 5.98 -6.22
CA GLY A 140 -9.10 5.06 -5.40
C GLY A 140 -8.46 5.72 -4.18
N CYS A 141 -7.97 6.95 -4.29
CA CYS A 141 -7.51 7.74 -3.14
C CYS A 141 -8.62 7.95 -2.11
N SER A 142 -9.84 8.25 -2.56
CA SER A 142 -11.00 8.42 -1.68
C SER A 142 -11.38 7.12 -0.98
N GLU A 143 -11.38 5.99 -1.69
CA GLU A 143 -11.64 4.66 -1.12
C GLU A 143 -10.62 4.29 -0.02
N ILE A 144 -9.33 4.51 -0.30
CA ILE A 144 -8.26 4.28 0.68
C ILE A 144 -8.44 5.19 1.90
N ARG A 145 -8.76 6.47 1.68
CA ARG A 145 -9.01 7.42 2.75
C ARG A 145 -10.19 7.01 3.63
N TRP A 146 -11.31 6.60 3.03
CA TRP A 146 -12.50 6.15 3.77
C TRP A 146 -12.18 4.94 4.64
N LEU A 147 -11.55 3.91 4.07
CA LEU A 147 -11.15 2.74 4.83
C LEU A 147 -10.17 3.08 5.95
N ALA A 148 -9.10 3.80 5.65
CA ALA A 148 -8.09 4.18 6.63
C ALA A 148 -8.70 4.97 7.79
N THR A 149 -9.62 5.90 7.51
CA THR A 149 -10.34 6.67 8.52
C THR A 149 -11.18 5.78 9.41
N LYS A 150 -11.91 4.80 8.84
CA LYS A 150 -12.65 3.79 9.63
C LYS A 150 -11.74 2.90 10.48
N MET A 151 -10.49 2.75 10.11
CA MET A 151 -9.46 2.06 10.88
C MET A 151 -8.75 2.94 11.92
N GLY A 152 -9.15 4.22 12.04
CA GLY A 152 -8.62 5.17 13.01
C GLY A 152 -7.46 6.04 12.51
N ALA A 153 -7.20 6.07 11.21
CA ALA A 153 -6.23 6.98 10.61
C ALA A 153 -6.75 8.41 10.52
N LYS A 154 -5.82 9.36 10.45
CA LYS A 154 -6.14 10.77 10.20
C LYS A 154 -6.32 10.99 8.69
N PRO A 155 -7.44 11.59 8.23
CA PRO A 155 -7.65 11.87 6.79
C PRO A 155 -6.50 12.67 6.15
N THR A 156 -5.90 13.59 6.91
CA THR A 156 -4.78 14.43 6.45
C THR A 156 -3.52 13.63 6.11
N THR A 157 -3.29 12.46 6.74
CA THR A 157 -2.17 11.58 6.41
C THR A 157 -2.27 11.07 4.97
N LEU A 158 -3.49 10.80 4.52
CA LEU A 158 -3.75 10.27 3.17
C LEU A 158 -3.54 11.33 2.07
N SER A 159 -3.59 12.61 2.41
CA SER A 159 -3.27 13.72 1.49
C SER A 159 -1.78 14.10 1.47
N GLY A 160 -0.96 13.47 2.31
CA GLY A 160 0.47 13.76 2.45
C GLY A 160 1.38 12.86 1.62
N LEU A 161 2.69 12.90 1.94
CA LEU A 161 3.75 12.15 1.24
C LEU A 161 3.50 10.63 1.23
N SER A 162 3.12 10.04 2.37
CA SER A 162 2.88 8.60 2.50
C SER A 162 1.53 8.16 1.94
N GLY A 163 0.63 9.09 1.67
CA GLY A 163 -0.66 8.87 1.00
C GLY A 163 -0.57 9.22 -0.49
N SER A 164 -1.17 10.37 -0.87
CA SER A 164 -1.26 10.79 -2.28
C SER A 164 0.10 10.88 -2.98
N GLY A 165 1.16 11.31 -2.30
CA GLY A 165 2.52 11.34 -2.90
C GLY A 165 3.00 9.97 -3.36
N ASP A 166 2.91 8.95 -2.49
CA ASP A 166 3.32 7.59 -2.81
C ASP A 166 2.35 6.89 -3.79
N ILE A 167 1.05 7.23 -3.73
CA ILE A 167 0.05 6.77 -4.70
C ILE A 167 0.37 7.30 -6.11
N MET A 168 0.61 8.61 -6.25
CA MET A 168 0.96 9.23 -7.53
C MET A 168 2.20 8.58 -8.13
N LEU A 169 3.28 8.44 -7.35
CA LEU A 169 4.49 7.77 -7.81
C LEU A 169 4.19 6.35 -8.31
N THR A 170 3.41 5.57 -7.55
CA THR A 170 3.18 4.15 -7.83
C THR A 170 2.23 3.94 -9.01
N CYS A 171 1.24 4.84 -9.20
CA CYS A 171 0.25 4.73 -10.27
C CYS A 171 0.71 5.28 -11.62
N PHE A 172 1.57 6.31 -11.64
CA PHE A 172 1.94 7.00 -12.88
C PHE A 172 3.34 6.67 -13.40
N VAL A 173 4.20 6.02 -12.60
CA VAL A 173 5.60 5.76 -13.01
C VAL A 173 5.80 4.28 -13.37
N ASN A 174 6.51 4.04 -14.48
CA ASN A 174 6.74 2.70 -15.04
C ASN A 174 7.63 1.78 -14.18
N LEU A 175 8.21 2.28 -13.09
CA LEU A 175 9.01 1.49 -12.17
C LEU A 175 8.16 0.64 -11.20
N SER A 176 6.84 0.82 -11.19
CA SER A 176 5.95 0.06 -10.31
C SER A 176 5.62 -1.32 -10.86
N ARG A 177 6.08 -2.37 -10.17
CA ARG A 177 5.74 -3.77 -10.49
C ARG A 177 4.24 -4.04 -10.49
N ASN A 178 3.51 -3.44 -9.57
CA ASN A 178 2.05 -3.58 -9.48
C ASN A 178 1.37 -2.96 -10.69
N ARG A 179 1.82 -1.77 -11.12
CA ARG A 179 1.32 -1.14 -12.35
C ARG A 179 1.62 -1.99 -13.59
N THR A 180 2.82 -2.60 -13.65
CA THR A 180 3.18 -3.53 -14.74
C THR A 180 2.25 -4.74 -14.80
N VAL A 181 1.89 -5.34 -13.66
CA VAL A 181 0.88 -6.41 -13.60
C VAL A 181 -0.44 -5.93 -14.19
N GLY A 182 -0.91 -4.76 -13.76
CA GLY A 182 -2.15 -4.17 -14.25
C GLY A 182 -2.14 -3.92 -15.76
N LEU A 183 -1.06 -3.35 -16.29
CA LEU A 183 -0.88 -3.09 -17.72
C LEU A 183 -1.03 -4.37 -18.55
N ARG A 184 -0.37 -5.43 -18.12
CA ARG A 184 -0.43 -6.74 -18.81
C ARG A 184 -1.83 -7.38 -18.70
N LEU A 185 -2.50 -7.27 -17.54
CA LEU A 185 -3.90 -7.70 -17.38
C LEU A 185 -4.84 -6.91 -18.29
N GLY A 186 -4.69 -5.58 -18.37
CA GLY A 186 -5.46 -4.71 -19.26
C GLY A 186 -5.25 -5.01 -20.73
N SER A 187 -4.05 -5.47 -21.11
CA SER A 187 -3.72 -5.93 -22.45
C SER A 187 -4.23 -7.36 -22.75
N GLY A 188 -4.94 -8.00 -21.83
CA GLY A 188 -5.56 -9.33 -22.02
C GLY A 188 -4.69 -10.52 -21.64
N GLU A 189 -3.54 -10.31 -21.00
CA GLU A 189 -2.69 -11.40 -20.55
C GLU A 189 -3.23 -12.03 -19.25
N LYS A 190 -3.10 -13.35 -19.09
CA LYS A 190 -3.57 -14.06 -17.89
C LYS A 190 -2.62 -13.85 -16.72
N LEU A 191 -3.17 -13.71 -15.50
CA LEU A 191 -2.40 -13.46 -14.27
C LEU A 191 -1.30 -14.50 -14.04
N ASP A 192 -1.57 -15.79 -14.21
CA ASP A 192 -0.58 -16.86 -13.99
C ASP A 192 0.65 -16.70 -14.88
N ARG A 193 0.44 -16.32 -16.16
CA ARG A 193 1.52 -16.05 -17.11
C ARG A 193 2.32 -14.84 -16.70
N ILE A 194 1.64 -13.78 -16.26
CA ILE A 194 2.28 -12.55 -15.76
C ILE A 194 3.17 -12.89 -14.58
N MET A 195 2.61 -13.55 -13.56
CA MET A 195 3.33 -13.88 -12.33
C MET A 195 4.49 -14.85 -12.56
N GLY A 196 4.32 -15.81 -13.46
CA GLY A 196 5.38 -16.77 -13.81
C GLY A 196 6.57 -16.17 -14.56
N SER A 197 6.39 -14.99 -15.20
CA SER A 197 7.44 -14.28 -15.93
C SER A 197 8.12 -13.15 -15.13
N MET A 198 7.61 -12.84 -13.93
CA MET A 198 8.16 -11.75 -13.10
C MET A 198 9.28 -12.27 -12.18
N ASN A 199 10.43 -11.60 -12.20
CA ASN A 199 11.57 -11.92 -11.32
C ASN A 199 11.36 -11.49 -9.86
N GLN A 200 10.34 -10.68 -9.58
CA GLN A 200 10.06 -10.12 -8.25
C GLN A 200 8.56 -10.08 -7.97
N VAL A 201 8.20 -10.22 -6.71
CA VAL A 201 6.81 -10.22 -6.25
C VAL A 201 6.15 -8.84 -6.42
N ALA A 202 4.94 -8.83 -6.96
CA ALA A 202 4.02 -7.69 -6.93
C ALA A 202 3.10 -7.82 -5.71
N GLU A 203 3.41 -7.13 -4.63
CA GLU A 203 2.69 -7.26 -3.34
C GLU A 203 1.20 -6.87 -3.45
N GLY A 204 0.84 -6.02 -4.40
CA GLY A 204 -0.55 -5.63 -4.66
C GLY A 204 -1.45 -6.81 -5.03
N VAL A 205 -0.91 -7.81 -5.73
CA VAL A 205 -1.67 -9.03 -6.10
C VAL A 205 -2.11 -9.77 -4.84
N SER A 206 -1.19 -10.01 -3.90
CA SER A 206 -1.54 -10.64 -2.63
C SER A 206 -2.46 -9.76 -1.77
N THR A 207 -2.22 -8.43 -1.75
CA THR A 207 -3.01 -7.47 -0.95
C THR A 207 -4.44 -7.34 -1.48
N ALA A 208 -4.66 -7.51 -2.78
CA ALA A 208 -5.99 -7.45 -3.40
C ALA A 208 -6.98 -8.43 -2.74
N GLY A 209 -6.54 -9.65 -2.41
CA GLY A 209 -7.38 -10.63 -1.70
C GLY A 209 -7.88 -10.14 -0.33
N ALA A 210 -7.18 -9.21 0.33
CA ALA A 210 -7.61 -8.64 1.60
C ALA A 210 -8.65 -7.51 1.45
N VAL A 211 -8.76 -6.88 0.27
CA VAL A 211 -9.59 -5.69 0.04
C VAL A 211 -11.07 -5.97 0.30
N ILE A 212 -11.60 -7.07 -0.25
CA ILE A 212 -13.03 -7.42 -0.10
C ILE A 212 -13.36 -7.64 1.38
N ALA A 213 -12.53 -8.38 2.09
CA ALA A 213 -12.73 -8.65 3.51
C ALA A 213 -12.63 -7.37 4.37
N LEU A 214 -11.72 -6.44 4.03
CA LEU A 214 -11.62 -5.14 4.68
C LEU A 214 -12.85 -4.27 4.41
N ALA A 215 -13.30 -4.20 3.14
CA ALA A 215 -14.48 -3.44 2.76
C ALA A 215 -15.73 -3.91 3.53
N GLN A 216 -15.91 -5.23 3.66
CA GLN A 216 -17.01 -5.83 4.45
C GLN A 216 -16.87 -5.55 5.95
N LYS A 217 -15.68 -5.79 6.51
CA LYS A 217 -15.42 -5.62 7.95
C LYS A 217 -15.66 -4.19 8.43
N TYR A 218 -15.24 -3.20 7.64
CA TYR A 218 -15.37 -1.79 7.99
C TYR A 218 -16.59 -1.11 7.38
N LYS A 219 -17.38 -1.84 6.60
CA LYS A 219 -18.58 -1.35 5.90
C LYS A 219 -18.31 -0.12 5.04
N VAL A 220 -17.24 -0.19 4.25
CA VAL A 220 -16.80 0.85 3.31
C VAL A 220 -17.02 0.37 1.88
N LYS A 221 -17.63 1.21 1.05
CA LYS A 221 -17.75 0.94 -0.39
C LYS A 221 -16.41 1.28 -1.06
N MET A 222 -15.83 0.31 -1.75
CA MET A 222 -14.52 0.43 -2.41
C MET A 222 -14.60 -0.16 -3.83
N PRO A 223 -15.43 0.43 -4.73
CA PRO A 223 -15.73 -0.17 -6.02
C PRO A 223 -14.48 -0.40 -6.89
N VAL A 224 -13.53 0.54 -6.93
CA VAL A 224 -12.28 0.39 -7.72
C VAL A 224 -11.41 -0.73 -7.16
N LEU A 225 -11.12 -0.69 -5.85
CA LEU A 225 -10.20 -1.67 -5.25
C LEU A 225 -10.83 -3.08 -5.19
N THR A 226 -12.14 -3.19 -4.99
CA THR A 226 -12.83 -4.50 -5.04
C THR A 226 -12.93 -5.05 -6.45
N ALA A 227 -13.05 -4.19 -7.49
CA ALA A 227 -12.98 -4.64 -8.86
C ALA A 227 -11.61 -5.26 -9.18
N VAL A 228 -10.52 -4.66 -8.70
CA VAL A 228 -9.17 -5.25 -8.84
C VAL A 228 -9.08 -6.62 -8.16
N ALA A 229 -9.59 -6.76 -6.94
CA ALA A 229 -9.60 -8.04 -6.23
C ALA A 229 -10.33 -9.12 -7.04
N ARG A 230 -11.52 -8.82 -7.55
CA ARG A 230 -12.31 -9.73 -8.40
C ARG A 230 -11.63 -10.08 -9.73
N ILE A 231 -10.85 -9.15 -10.30
CA ILE A 231 -10.05 -9.43 -11.51
C ILE A 231 -8.91 -10.40 -11.17
N ILE A 232 -8.20 -10.17 -10.07
CA ILE A 232 -7.12 -11.06 -9.61
C ILE A 232 -7.63 -12.48 -9.31
N ASP A 233 -8.83 -12.59 -8.77
CA ASP A 233 -9.48 -13.87 -8.45
C ASP A 233 -10.18 -14.53 -9.68
N ASN A 234 -10.02 -13.95 -10.87
CA ASN A 234 -10.67 -14.38 -12.13
C ASN A 234 -12.22 -14.38 -12.11
N GLU A 235 -12.84 -13.64 -11.20
CA GLU A 235 -14.29 -13.48 -11.11
C GLU A 235 -14.82 -12.41 -12.08
N LEU A 236 -13.94 -11.47 -12.49
CA LEU A 236 -14.29 -10.34 -13.32
C LEU A 236 -13.22 -10.09 -14.38
N THR A 237 -13.63 -9.76 -15.60
CA THR A 237 -12.69 -9.29 -16.63
C THR A 237 -12.47 -7.79 -16.52
N PRO A 238 -11.30 -7.25 -16.96
CA PRO A 238 -11.07 -5.80 -16.98
C PRO A 238 -12.17 -5.01 -17.72
N THR A 239 -12.64 -5.50 -18.86
CA THR A 239 -13.72 -4.86 -19.64
C THR A 239 -15.03 -4.80 -18.85
N LYS A 240 -15.43 -5.88 -18.21
CA LYS A 240 -16.65 -5.91 -17.38
C LYS A 240 -16.50 -5.01 -16.15
N ALA A 241 -15.31 -4.94 -15.53
CA ALA A 241 -15.04 -4.03 -14.42
C ALA A 241 -15.28 -2.57 -14.80
N VAL A 242 -14.77 -2.13 -15.96
CA VAL A 242 -15.00 -0.77 -16.45
C VAL A 242 -16.50 -0.52 -16.64
N LEU A 243 -17.24 -1.44 -17.26
CA LEU A 243 -18.70 -1.31 -17.44
C LEU A 243 -19.44 -1.24 -16.10
N GLU A 244 -19.09 -2.08 -15.11
CA GLU A 244 -19.70 -2.03 -13.78
C GLU A 244 -19.44 -0.68 -13.10
N LEU A 245 -18.19 -0.17 -13.15
CA LEU A 245 -17.82 1.13 -12.57
C LEU A 245 -18.53 2.31 -13.23
N MET A 246 -18.65 2.31 -14.56
CA MET A 246 -19.35 3.36 -15.31
C MET A 246 -20.87 3.36 -15.10
N ASN A 247 -21.45 2.22 -14.69
CA ASN A 247 -22.88 2.09 -14.38
C ASN A 247 -23.20 2.36 -12.91
N LEU A 248 -22.24 2.75 -12.09
CA LEU A 248 -22.52 3.14 -10.71
C LEU A 248 -23.46 4.37 -10.67
N PRO A 249 -24.33 4.49 -9.66
CA PRO A 249 -25.19 5.66 -9.51
C PRO A 249 -24.40 6.96 -9.48
N GLN A 250 -24.93 8.00 -10.10
CA GLN A 250 -24.39 9.35 -9.98
C GLN A 250 -24.50 9.80 -8.52
N VAL A 251 -23.42 10.31 -7.95
CA VAL A 251 -23.35 10.76 -6.56
C VAL A 251 -22.77 12.16 -6.47
N GLU A 252 -23.09 12.88 -5.39
CA GLU A 252 -22.43 14.13 -5.07
C GLU A 252 -20.94 13.88 -4.74
N GLU A 253 -20.07 14.74 -5.23
CA GLU A 253 -18.65 14.70 -4.88
C GLU A 253 -18.46 15.22 -3.44
N VAL A 254 -17.76 14.43 -2.57
CA VAL A 254 -17.58 14.70 -1.13
C VAL A 254 -16.10 14.89 -0.80
#